data_1c88de2e87f82a6e9a85bfae6d2f68dc
#
_entry.id   1c88de2e87f82a6e9a85bfae6d2f68dc
#
_cell.length_a   1.000
_cell.length_b   1.000
_cell.length_c   1.000
_cell.angle_alpha   90.00
_cell.angle_beta   90.00
_cell.angle_gamma   90.00
#
_symmetry.space_group_name_H-M   'P 1'
#
loop_
_entity.id
_entity.type
_entity.pdbx_description
1 polymer ?
#
loop_
_entity_poly.entity_id
_entity_poly.type
_entity_poly.pdbx_seq_one_letter_code
_entity_poly.pdbx_strand_id
1 'polypeptide(L)'
;MDNLVVSVIIPMRNEEKYIGTCLDSVLVNGLPEDQYEILVADGESDDRSREVVLAKAEQHPCIRLLHNPGRFVPSGMNIAIRQARGRYIIRMDAHAEYPPDYIQNCVAELDRTGAGNVGGRCITRPGSNTPMAKAIALFTQTRMGVGNSSYRLGEGDRFVDTVPFGAFPREVFDRVGLYREELVRNQDFELNARIRSAGYAIYLSSKISNVYYNSATFRKFMRQAWMNGIWLPRMWFICPSSFCWRHAAPLVFAAGLLSSVLIGLLYRPLLLAGLAGLAIYLTVTLATAVAIGARNGWKYSPFVALIMPSYHFVYGLGSIVGLFRHGGARAYFRRAASTA
;
A
#
# COMPACT_ATOMS: atom_id res chain seq x y z
N MET A 1 17.89 13.94 28.89
CA MET A 1 17.59 12.77 28.04
C MET A 1 16.34 13.14 27.27
N ASP A 2 16.36 13.05 25.95
CA ASP A 2 15.21 13.40 25.13
C ASP A 2 14.02 12.54 25.54
N ASN A 3 12.93 13.18 25.99
CA ASN A 3 11.70 12.53 26.43
C ASN A 3 10.86 12.02 25.21
N LEU A 4 11.46 12.07 24.02
CA LEU A 4 10.79 11.85 22.75
C LEU A 4 10.50 10.35 22.54
N VAL A 5 9.23 10.02 22.51
CA VAL A 5 8.73 8.64 22.37
C VAL A 5 8.48 8.31 20.89
N VAL A 6 7.89 9.24 20.13
CA VAL A 6 7.39 8.98 18.77
C VAL A 6 7.93 9.98 17.75
N SER A 7 8.36 9.48 16.59
CA SER A 7 8.54 10.27 15.38
C SER A 7 7.50 9.88 14.36
N VAL A 8 6.57 10.79 14.06
CA VAL A 8 5.61 10.66 12.95
C VAL A 8 6.32 11.09 11.68
N ILE A 9 6.29 10.25 10.64
CA ILE A 9 6.89 10.55 9.33
C ILE A 9 5.81 10.65 8.26
N ILE A 10 5.79 11.79 7.53
CA ILE A 10 4.78 12.09 6.52
C ILE A 10 5.48 12.45 5.20
N PRO A 11 5.56 11.55 4.22
CA PRO A 11 5.98 11.92 2.88
C PRO A 11 4.87 12.73 2.21
N MET A 12 5.23 13.88 1.61
CA MET A 12 4.29 14.80 1.00
C MET A 12 4.76 15.25 -0.38
N ARG A 13 3.83 15.39 -1.33
CA ARG A 13 4.03 16.12 -2.57
C ARG A 13 2.70 16.54 -3.19
N ASN A 14 2.48 17.85 -3.35
CA ASN A 14 1.27 18.44 -3.92
C ASN A 14 -0.02 18.02 -3.18
N GLU A 15 -0.04 18.28 -1.88
CA GLU A 15 -1.12 17.90 -0.96
C GLU A 15 -1.76 19.12 -0.28
N GLU A 16 -1.76 20.30 -0.92
CA GLU A 16 -2.26 21.57 -0.33
C GLU A 16 -3.68 21.48 0.24
N LYS A 17 -4.52 20.59 -0.34
CA LYS A 17 -5.91 20.39 0.05
C LYS A 17 -6.08 19.56 1.32
N TYR A 18 -5.06 18.77 1.67
CA TYR A 18 -5.21 17.72 2.68
C TYR A 18 -4.23 17.87 3.84
N ILE A 19 -3.01 18.35 3.58
CA ILE A 19 -1.93 18.35 4.58
C ILE A 19 -2.30 19.14 5.85
N GLY A 20 -3.03 20.24 5.72
CA GLY A 20 -3.49 21.03 6.89
C GLY A 20 -4.36 20.19 7.82
N THR A 21 -5.42 19.57 7.29
CA THR A 21 -6.34 18.69 8.05
C THR A 21 -5.62 17.46 8.59
N CYS A 22 -4.69 16.88 7.82
CA CYS A 22 -3.86 15.78 8.29
C CYS A 22 -3.07 16.18 9.54
N LEU A 23 -2.32 17.28 9.49
CA LEU A 23 -1.54 17.78 10.63
C LEU A 23 -2.43 18.09 11.84
N ASP A 24 -3.60 18.73 11.63
CA ASP A 24 -4.55 18.98 12.71
C ASP A 24 -5.00 17.69 13.40
N SER A 25 -5.26 16.64 12.62
CA SER A 25 -5.65 15.35 13.18
C SER A 25 -4.52 14.67 13.96
N VAL A 26 -3.26 14.90 13.57
CA VAL A 26 -2.09 14.36 14.27
C VAL A 26 -1.79 15.14 15.55
N LEU A 27 -1.98 16.44 15.56
CA LEU A 27 -1.73 17.30 16.73
C LEU A 27 -2.65 17.00 17.91
N VAL A 28 -3.85 16.48 17.67
CA VAL A 28 -4.82 16.11 18.74
C VAL A 28 -4.63 14.67 19.26
N ASN A 29 -3.42 14.10 19.13
CA ASN A 29 -3.14 12.70 19.48
C ASN A 29 -3.10 12.37 20.99
N GLY A 30 -3.24 13.36 21.86
CA GLY A 30 -3.27 13.17 23.30
C GLY A 30 -1.91 12.94 24.00
N LEU A 31 -0.80 12.96 23.25
CA LEU A 31 0.56 12.96 23.83
C LEU A 31 1.01 14.41 24.10
N PRO A 32 1.82 14.67 25.15
CA PRO A 32 2.53 15.94 25.33
C PRO A 32 3.42 16.25 24.11
N GLU A 33 3.50 17.53 23.72
CA GLU A 33 4.27 17.95 22.53
C GLU A 33 5.79 17.62 22.63
N ASP A 34 6.33 17.48 23.82
CA ASP A 34 7.72 17.09 24.07
C ASP A 34 7.97 15.58 23.88
N GLN A 35 6.91 14.78 23.72
CA GLN A 35 7.00 13.33 23.54
C GLN A 35 6.89 12.88 22.08
N TYR A 36 6.54 13.76 21.15
CA TYR A 36 6.48 13.42 19.73
C TYR A 36 7.02 14.53 18.83
N GLU A 37 7.48 14.13 17.65
CA GLU A 37 7.80 15.03 16.55
C GLU A 37 7.09 14.60 15.26
N ILE A 38 6.84 15.55 14.39
CA ILE A 38 6.20 15.33 13.08
C ILE A 38 7.19 15.77 12.00
N LEU A 39 7.69 14.82 11.21
CA LEU A 39 8.66 15.03 10.16
C LEU A 39 7.97 14.95 8.80
N VAL A 40 7.71 16.10 8.18
CA VAL A 40 7.07 16.19 6.86
C VAL A 40 8.14 16.27 5.79
N ALA A 41 8.30 15.23 4.98
CA ALA A 41 9.29 15.16 3.90
C ALA A 41 8.67 15.60 2.57
N ASP A 42 8.91 16.85 2.18
CA ASP A 42 8.36 17.45 0.97
C ASP A 42 9.16 17.08 -0.28
N GLY A 43 8.49 16.42 -1.22
CA GLY A 43 9.00 15.98 -2.52
C GLY A 43 9.03 17.07 -3.59
N GLU A 44 9.48 18.28 -3.25
CA GLU A 44 9.50 19.44 -4.13
C GLU A 44 8.08 19.76 -4.66
N SER A 45 7.15 20.03 -3.74
CA SER A 45 5.81 20.49 -4.09
C SER A 45 5.86 21.81 -4.83
N ASP A 46 5.05 21.95 -5.86
CA ASP A 46 4.87 23.15 -6.68
C ASP A 46 3.51 23.85 -6.44
N ASP A 47 2.73 23.33 -5.47
CA ASP A 47 1.53 23.95 -4.92
C ASP A 47 1.82 24.59 -3.54
N ARG A 48 0.78 24.98 -2.79
CA ARG A 48 0.91 25.64 -1.50
C ARG A 48 1.16 24.69 -0.32
N SER A 49 1.45 23.41 -0.56
CA SER A 49 1.68 22.41 0.51
C SER A 49 2.76 22.84 1.51
N ARG A 50 3.88 23.38 1.01
CA ARG A 50 5.00 23.82 1.83
C ARG A 50 4.62 24.98 2.74
N GLU A 51 3.88 25.97 2.20
CA GLU A 51 3.40 27.15 2.96
C GLU A 51 2.50 26.71 4.11
N VAL A 52 1.58 25.76 3.85
CA VAL A 52 0.68 25.21 4.88
C VAL A 52 1.46 24.55 6.01
N VAL A 53 2.47 23.74 5.68
CA VAL A 53 3.30 23.06 6.70
C VAL A 53 4.12 24.06 7.49
N LEU A 54 4.75 25.06 6.85
CA LEU A 54 5.56 26.08 7.52
C LEU A 54 4.70 26.92 8.48
N ALA A 55 3.51 27.36 8.07
CA ALA A 55 2.59 28.09 8.93
C ALA A 55 2.16 27.28 10.17
N LYS A 56 2.02 25.96 10.04
CA LYS A 56 1.77 25.07 11.18
C LYS A 56 3.00 24.91 12.07
N ALA A 57 4.18 24.79 11.49
CA ALA A 57 5.45 24.64 12.22
C ALA A 57 5.79 25.88 13.07
N GLU A 58 5.37 27.09 12.64
CA GLU A 58 5.49 28.32 13.45
C GLU A 58 4.68 28.26 14.75
N GLN A 59 3.54 27.56 14.74
CA GLN A 59 2.65 27.41 15.89
C GLN A 59 2.98 26.18 16.73
N HIS A 60 3.55 25.14 16.11
CA HIS A 60 3.82 23.84 16.72
C HIS A 60 5.27 23.41 16.46
N PRO A 61 6.20 23.69 17.39
CA PRO A 61 7.64 23.37 17.23
C PRO A 61 7.94 21.88 17.05
N CYS A 62 7.00 20.99 17.35
CA CYS A 62 7.12 19.55 17.08
C CYS A 62 7.07 19.22 15.57
N ILE A 63 6.63 20.16 14.70
CA ILE A 63 6.56 19.96 13.25
C ILE A 63 7.85 20.44 12.60
N ARG A 64 8.43 19.62 11.75
CA ARG A 64 9.62 19.94 10.94
C ARG A 64 9.39 19.59 9.48
N LEU A 65 9.62 20.59 8.59
CA LEU A 65 9.61 20.37 7.15
C LEU A 65 11.00 19.95 6.67
N LEU A 66 11.07 18.82 5.97
CA LEU A 66 12.30 18.25 5.41
C LEU A 66 12.26 18.31 3.88
N HIS A 67 13.40 18.58 3.26
CA HIS A 67 13.54 18.56 1.80
C HIS A 67 13.80 17.14 1.28
N ASN A 68 12.98 16.69 0.33
CA ASN A 68 13.10 15.40 -0.35
C ASN A 68 13.35 15.60 -1.86
N PRO A 69 14.62 15.74 -2.29
CA PRO A 69 14.96 15.92 -3.72
C PRO A 69 14.63 14.69 -4.59
N GLY A 70 14.45 13.52 -3.98
CA GLY A 70 14.07 12.29 -4.66
C GLY A 70 12.62 12.30 -5.17
N ARG A 71 11.76 13.20 -4.67
CA ARG A 71 10.35 13.40 -5.07
C ARG A 71 9.41 12.20 -4.91
N PHE A 72 9.93 11.06 -4.47
CA PHE A 72 9.16 9.83 -4.26
C PHE A 72 8.95 9.54 -2.78
N VAL A 73 7.87 8.80 -2.49
CA VAL A 73 7.51 8.40 -1.12
C VAL A 73 8.65 7.68 -0.39
N PRO A 74 9.33 6.66 -0.97
CA PRO A 74 10.40 5.95 -0.26
C PRO A 74 11.57 6.84 0.13
N SER A 75 12.03 7.76 -0.74
CA SER A 75 13.12 8.68 -0.42
C SER A 75 12.72 9.65 0.70
N GLY A 76 11.48 10.19 0.65
CA GLY A 76 10.95 11.05 1.72
C GLY A 76 10.88 10.33 3.06
N MET A 77 10.37 9.10 3.09
CA MET A 77 10.36 8.28 4.30
C MET A 77 11.78 8.03 4.83
N ASN A 78 12.74 7.71 3.97
CA ASN A 78 14.12 7.47 4.38
C ASN A 78 14.79 8.72 4.97
N ILE A 79 14.54 9.89 4.37
CA ILE A 79 15.03 11.17 4.91
C ILE A 79 14.46 11.42 6.31
N ALA A 80 13.14 11.21 6.47
CA ALA A 80 12.48 11.39 7.76
C ALA A 80 12.98 10.36 8.81
N ILE A 81 13.12 9.09 8.46
CA ILE A 81 13.62 8.05 9.37
C ILE A 81 15.05 8.37 9.86
N ARG A 82 15.93 8.84 8.97
CA ARG A 82 17.31 9.22 9.38
C ARG A 82 17.35 10.40 10.35
N GLN A 83 16.35 11.28 10.29
CA GLN A 83 16.25 12.46 11.18
C GLN A 83 15.33 12.22 12.38
N ALA A 84 14.65 11.08 12.41
CA ALA A 84 13.77 10.70 13.52
C ALA A 84 14.58 10.48 14.80
N ARG A 85 14.08 10.96 15.94
CA ARG A 85 14.70 10.81 17.27
C ARG A 85 13.89 9.93 18.19
N GLY A 86 12.60 9.73 17.91
CA GLY A 86 11.69 8.91 18.70
C GLY A 86 12.10 7.43 18.74
N ARG A 87 11.74 6.76 19.83
CA ARG A 87 11.86 5.30 19.97
C ARG A 87 11.01 4.55 18.97
N TYR A 88 9.83 5.09 18.65
CA TYR A 88 8.90 4.54 17.66
C TYR A 88 8.79 5.46 16.45
N ILE A 89 8.72 4.87 15.28
CA ILE A 89 8.51 5.57 14.01
C ILE A 89 7.15 5.17 13.49
N ILE A 90 6.27 6.16 13.30
CA ILE A 90 4.90 5.94 12.79
C ILE A 90 4.79 6.62 11.44
N ARG A 91 4.54 5.83 10.39
CA ARG A 91 4.26 6.38 9.06
C ARG A 91 2.81 6.80 8.95
N MET A 92 2.61 8.01 8.44
CA MET A 92 1.30 8.56 8.08
C MET A 92 1.33 9.12 6.67
N ASP A 93 0.19 9.14 5.98
CA ASP A 93 0.06 9.72 4.63
C ASP A 93 -0.57 11.12 4.72
N ALA A 94 -0.09 12.07 3.92
CA ALA A 94 -0.48 13.47 3.95
C ALA A 94 -1.97 13.75 3.60
N HIS A 95 -2.64 12.80 2.95
CA HIS A 95 -4.05 12.89 2.55
C HIS A 95 -4.97 11.95 3.35
N ALA A 96 -4.62 11.67 4.59
CA ALA A 96 -5.41 10.88 5.52
C ALA A 96 -5.71 11.67 6.80
N GLU A 97 -6.76 11.27 7.49
CA GLU A 97 -7.12 11.77 8.81
C GLU A 97 -7.02 10.61 9.81
N TYR A 98 -6.52 10.91 11.00
CA TYR A 98 -6.21 9.92 12.02
C TYR A 98 -7.04 10.17 13.28
N PRO A 99 -7.61 9.11 13.90
CA PRO A 99 -8.26 9.23 15.21
C PRO A 99 -7.29 9.75 16.28
N PRO A 100 -7.79 10.48 17.29
CA PRO A 100 -6.94 11.05 18.35
C PRO A 100 -6.13 10.01 19.13
N ASP A 101 -6.61 8.77 19.20
CA ASP A 101 -5.95 7.65 19.90
C ASP A 101 -5.01 6.82 19.00
N TYR A 102 -4.84 7.20 17.72
CA TYR A 102 -4.09 6.43 16.73
C TYR A 102 -2.65 6.17 17.16
N ILE A 103 -1.91 7.23 17.55
CA ILE A 103 -0.51 7.13 17.95
C ILE A 103 -0.36 6.31 19.24
N GLN A 104 -1.21 6.57 20.23
CA GLN A 104 -1.21 5.86 21.50
C GLN A 104 -1.48 4.37 21.29
N ASN A 105 -2.47 4.03 20.46
CA ASN A 105 -2.77 2.64 20.12
C ASN A 105 -1.61 1.96 19.38
N CYS A 106 -0.92 2.65 18.47
CA CYS A 106 0.27 2.11 17.81
C CYS A 106 1.37 1.77 18.81
N VAL A 107 1.69 2.69 19.73
CA VAL A 107 2.71 2.49 20.77
C VAL A 107 2.32 1.33 21.69
N ALA A 108 1.09 1.35 22.21
CA ALA A 108 0.59 0.31 23.12
C ALA A 108 0.63 -1.09 22.47
N GLU A 109 0.26 -1.19 21.20
CA GLU A 109 0.29 -2.49 20.49
C GLU A 109 1.72 -2.95 20.17
N LEU A 110 2.66 -2.04 19.88
CA LEU A 110 4.08 -2.37 19.74
C LEU A 110 4.66 -2.90 21.06
N ASP A 111 4.42 -2.22 22.19
CA ASP A 111 4.90 -2.64 23.50
C ASP A 111 4.27 -3.97 23.93
N ARG A 112 2.97 -4.16 23.68
CA ARG A 112 2.25 -5.38 24.06
C ARG A 112 2.67 -6.61 23.25
N THR A 113 2.92 -6.43 21.93
CA THR A 113 3.14 -7.58 21.03
C THR A 113 4.60 -7.89 20.78
N GLY A 114 5.51 -6.93 20.99
CA GLY A 114 6.91 -7.02 20.58
C GLY A 114 7.09 -7.14 19.06
N ALA A 115 6.07 -6.77 18.28
CA ALA A 115 6.11 -6.87 16.83
C ALA A 115 7.08 -5.84 16.23
N GLY A 116 7.71 -6.19 15.12
CA GLY A 116 8.56 -5.28 14.36
C GLY A 116 7.78 -4.28 13.50
N ASN A 117 6.49 -4.53 13.30
CA ASN A 117 5.57 -3.60 12.66
C ASN A 117 4.14 -3.85 13.15
N VAL A 118 3.45 -2.78 13.50
CA VAL A 118 2.03 -2.81 13.87
C VAL A 118 1.27 -1.88 12.95
N GLY A 119 0.09 -2.29 12.52
CA GLY A 119 -0.83 -1.45 11.75
C GLY A 119 -2.27 -1.80 12.02
N GLY A 120 -3.17 -1.07 11.39
CA GLY A 120 -4.59 -1.20 11.62
C GLY A 120 -5.42 -1.55 10.40
N ARG A 121 -6.72 -1.51 10.60
CA ARG A 121 -7.69 -1.73 9.53
C ARG A 121 -7.75 -0.54 8.60
N CYS A 122 -7.79 -0.82 7.31
CA CYS A 122 -7.99 0.18 6.27
C CYS A 122 -9.48 0.25 5.93
N ILE A 123 -10.19 1.24 6.48
CA ILE A 123 -11.60 1.47 6.20
C ILE A 123 -11.72 2.08 4.81
N THR A 124 -12.08 1.24 3.85
CA THR A 124 -12.18 1.67 2.45
C THR A 124 -13.44 2.49 2.21
N ARG A 125 -13.27 3.72 1.73
CA ARG A 125 -14.35 4.59 1.28
C ARG A 125 -14.25 4.88 -0.22
N PRO A 126 -15.39 5.16 -0.90
CA PRO A 126 -15.36 5.56 -2.31
C PRO A 126 -14.72 6.94 -2.48
N GLY A 127 -13.85 7.11 -3.49
CA GLY A 127 -13.19 8.39 -3.79
C GLY A 127 -14.12 9.45 -4.42
N SER A 128 -15.39 9.11 -4.68
CA SER A 128 -16.45 10.04 -5.09
C SER A 128 -17.82 9.40 -4.88
N ASN A 129 -18.90 10.22 -5.00
CA ASN A 129 -20.27 9.73 -4.84
C ASN A 129 -20.84 8.97 -6.04
N THR A 130 -20.06 8.71 -7.10
CA THR A 130 -20.54 8.01 -8.29
C THR A 130 -20.78 6.51 -8.02
N PRO A 131 -21.73 5.85 -8.73
CA PRO A 131 -21.94 4.41 -8.62
C PRO A 131 -20.67 3.60 -8.92
N MET A 132 -19.86 4.03 -9.89
CA MET A 132 -18.61 3.40 -10.24
C MET A 132 -17.58 3.45 -9.07
N ALA A 133 -17.40 4.60 -8.42
CA ALA A 133 -16.49 4.73 -7.29
C ALA A 133 -16.93 3.87 -6.09
N LYS A 134 -18.26 3.81 -5.84
CA LYS A 134 -18.83 2.94 -4.80
C LYS A 134 -18.62 1.47 -5.13
N ALA A 135 -18.81 1.06 -6.39
CA ALA A 135 -18.55 -0.32 -6.82
C ALA A 135 -17.07 -0.70 -6.71
N ILE A 136 -16.12 0.21 -7.03
CA ILE A 136 -14.68 0.01 -6.82
C ILE A 136 -14.38 -0.21 -5.33
N ALA A 137 -14.94 0.62 -4.44
CA ALA A 137 -14.75 0.47 -3.01
C ALA A 137 -15.31 -0.86 -2.48
N LEU A 138 -16.49 -1.28 -2.92
CA LEU A 138 -17.10 -2.57 -2.56
C LEU A 138 -16.27 -3.75 -3.08
N PHE A 139 -15.80 -3.72 -4.32
CA PHE A 139 -14.94 -4.75 -4.89
C PHE A 139 -13.65 -4.93 -4.11
N THR A 140 -12.98 -3.83 -3.74
CA THR A 140 -11.71 -3.87 -2.99
C THR A 140 -11.86 -4.25 -1.52
N GLN A 141 -13.06 -4.52 -1.03
CA GLN A 141 -13.35 -5.11 0.27
C GLN A 141 -13.69 -6.61 0.17
N THR A 142 -13.53 -7.21 -1.00
CA THR A 142 -13.75 -8.65 -1.20
C THR A 142 -12.43 -9.39 -1.34
N ARG A 143 -12.42 -10.69 -1.02
CA ARG A 143 -11.27 -11.56 -1.27
C ARG A 143 -10.85 -11.60 -2.75
N MET A 144 -11.80 -11.43 -3.66
CA MET A 144 -11.51 -11.35 -5.10
C MET A 144 -10.77 -10.06 -5.46
N GLY A 145 -11.02 -8.95 -4.74
CA GLY A 145 -10.35 -7.67 -5.00
C GLY A 145 -8.98 -7.51 -4.36
N VAL A 146 -8.75 -8.15 -3.21
CA VAL A 146 -7.54 -7.95 -2.40
C VAL A 146 -6.89 -9.23 -1.90
N GLY A 147 -7.37 -10.40 -2.35
CA GLY A 147 -6.89 -11.70 -1.88
C GLY A 147 -7.17 -11.88 -0.39
N ASN A 148 -6.15 -12.30 0.35
CA ASN A 148 -6.20 -12.51 1.79
C ASN A 148 -5.61 -11.33 2.59
N SER A 149 -5.70 -10.09 2.09
CA SER A 149 -5.23 -8.90 2.80
C SER A 149 -6.14 -8.57 4.00
N SER A 150 -5.82 -9.11 5.17
CA SER A 150 -6.62 -9.03 6.40
C SER A 150 -7.00 -7.59 6.78
N TYR A 151 -6.09 -6.64 6.60
CA TYR A 151 -6.33 -5.23 6.91
C TYR A 151 -7.42 -4.56 6.04
N ARG A 152 -7.71 -5.10 4.83
CA ARG A 152 -8.79 -4.63 3.95
C ARG A 152 -10.09 -5.42 4.13
N LEU A 153 -10.00 -6.66 4.62
CA LEU A 153 -11.15 -7.53 4.84
C LEU A 153 -11.86 -7.27 6.19
N GLY A 154 -11.36 -6.33 6.98
CA GLY A 154 -11.92 -6.01 8.30
C GLY A 154 -11.56 -7.03 9.38
N GLU A 155 -10.65 -7.97 9.11
CA GLU A 155 -10.07 -8.87 10.10
C GLU A 155 -9.14 -8.07 11.02
N GLY A 156 -9.02 -8.45 12.29
CA GLY A 156 -8.17 -7.75 13.25
C GLY A 156 -7.54 -8.68 14.28
N ASP A 157 -6.69 -8.12 15.14
CA ASP A 157 -6.06 -8.76 16.30
C ASP A 157 -5.37 -10.08 15.96
N ARG A 158 -4.46 -10.03 14.97
CA ARG A 158 -3.71 -11.20 14.50
C ARG A 158 -2.34 -10.86 13.94
N PHE A 159 -1.46 -11.84 13.94
CA PHE A 159 -0.23 -11.78 13.16
C PHE A 159 -0.53 -11.98 11.66
N VAL A 160 0.10 -11.14 10.84
CA VAL A 160 -0.15 -11.08 9.39
C VAL A 160 1.16 -10.96 8.62
N ASP A 161 1.09 -11.07 7.29
CA ASP A 161 2.26 -10.88 6.43
C ASP A 161 2.55 -9.41 6.11
N THR A 162 1.56 -8.53 6.23
CA THR A 162 1.70 -7.10 5.94
C THR A 162 0.58 -6.29 6.57
N VAL A 163 0.90 -5.05 6.92
CA VAL A 163 -0.05 -3.99 7.29
C VAL A 163 0.22 -2.73 6.48
N PRO A 164 -0.78 -1.87 6.25
CA PRO A 164 -0.56 -0.55 5.65
C PRO A 164 -0.02 0.42 6.69
N PHE A 165 0.66 1.46 6.24
CA PHE A 165 1.12 2.62 7.03
C PHE A 165 1.99 2.27 8.23
N GLY A 166 2.27 1.32 8.74
CA GLY A 166 3.12 0.78 9.78
C GLY A 166 3.59 1.73 10.90
N ALA A 167 3.62 1.17 12.09
CA ALA A 167 4.32 1.70 13.25
C ALA A 167 5.44 0.73 13.64
N PHE A 168 6.64 1.24 13.85
CA PHE A 168 7.84 0.42 13.96
C PHE A 168 8.67 0.83 15.18
N PRO A 169 9.26 -0.11 15.94
CA PRO A 169 10.42 0.21 16.77
C PRO A 169 11.57 0.70 15.88
N ARG A 170 12.27 1.74 16.27
CA ARG A 170 13.38 2.32 15.48
C ARG A 170 14.46 1.30 15.15
N GLU A 171 14.79 0.42 16.08
CA GLU A 171 15.77 -0.66 15.94
C GLU A 171 15.49 -1.61 14.78
N VAL A 172 14.24 -1.69 14.31
CA VAL A 172 13.88 -2.49 13.13
C VAL A 172 14.62 -1.94 11.91
N PHE A 173 14.67 -0.62 11.74
CA PHE A 173 15.36 -0.01 10.60
C PHE A 173 16.89 -0.18 10.70
N ASP A 174 17.46 -0.20 11.90
CA ASP A 174 18.87 -0.49 12.10
C ASP A 174 19.21 -1.92 11.67
N ARG A 175 18.30 -2.86 11.90
CA ARG A 175 18.49 -4.28 11.58
C ARG A 175 18.17 -4.64 10.13
N VAL A 176 17.07 -4.13 9.58
CA VAL A 176 16.59 -4.51 8.23
C VAL A 176 16.95 -3.49 7.16
N GLY A 177 17.40 -2.30 7.55
CA GLY A 177 17.65 -1.16 6.66
C GLY A 177 16.36 -0.41 6.28
N LEU A 178 16.55 0.68 5.56
CA LEU A 178 15.50 1.63 5.17
C LEU A 178 14.65 1.11 4.00
N TYR A 179 13.68 1.91 3.57
CA TYR A 179 12.89 1.61 2.37
C TYR A 179 13.77 1.59 1.12
N ARG A 180 13.49 0.70 0.19
CA ARG A 180 14.16 0.64 -1.10
C ARG A 180 13.65 1.74 -2.02
N GLU A 181 14.47 2.77 -2.26
CA GLU A 181 14.08 3.94 -3.06
C GLU A 181 13.84 3.61 -4.54
N GLU A 182 14.41 2.51 -5.02
CA GLU A 182 14.18 1.97 -6.34
C GLU A 182 12.78 1.35 -6.54
N LEU A 183 11.98 1.20 -5.46
CA LEU A 183 10.60 0.72 -5.48
C LEU A 183 9.63 1.88 -5.27
N VAL A 184 9.15 2.48 -6.33
CA VAL A 184 8.13 3.55 -6.27
C VAL A 184 6.77 2.99 -5.82
N ARG A 185 6.56 1.67 -5.95
CA ARG A 185 5.37 0.94 -5.48
C ARG A 185 5.76 -0.38 -4.84
N ASN A 186 4.85 -0.89 -4.00
CA ASN A 186 5.03 -2.12 -3.22
C ASN A 186 6.18 -2.06 -2.19
N GLN A 187 6.71 -0.87 -1.91
CA GLN A 187 7.79 -0.63 -0.95
C GLN A 187 7.44 -1.10 0.46
N ASP A 188 6.18 -0.94 0.89
CA ASP A 188 5.72 -1.40 2.21
C ASP A 188 5.72 -2.92 2.29
N PHE A 189 5.28 -3.57 1.21
CA PHE A 189 5.23 -5.02 1.15
C PHE A 189 6.63 -5.63 1.14
N GLU A 190 7.58 -5.00 0.43
CA GLU A 190 8.99 -5.38 0.42
C GLU A 190 9.62 -5.21 1.81
N LEU A 191 9.44 -4.06 2.47
CA LEU A 191 9.94 -3.82 3.81
C LEU A 191 9.37 -4.85 4.81
N ASN A 192 8.06 -5.10 4.76
CA ASN A 192 7.41 -6.10 5.60
C ASN A 192 7.97 -7.51 5.36
N ALA A 193 8.35 -7.87 4.13
CA ALA A 193 8.99 -9.14 3.84
C ALA A 193 10.38 -9.22 4.50
N ARG A 194 11.20 -8.15 4.46
CA ARG A 194 12.51 -8.09 5.14
C ARG A 194 12.36 -8.15 6.66
N ILE A 195 11.39 -7.45 7.24
CA ILE A 195 11.07 -7.48 8.68
C ILE A 195 10.79 -8.92 9.11
N ARG A 196 9.93 -9.65 8.39
CA ARG A 196 9.63 -11.05 8.68
C ARG A 196 10.84 -11.96 8.49
N SER A 197 11.64 -11.75 7.45
CA SER A 197 12.88 -12.51 7.21
C SER A 197 13.93 -12.28 8.30
N ALA A 198 13.88 -11.14 8.99
CA ALA A 198 14.74 -10.84 10.13
C ALA A 198 14.21 -11.43 11.47
N GLY A 199 13.09 -12.17 11.44
CA GLY A 199 12.50 -12.83 12.59
C GLY A 199 11.50 -12.00 13.38
N TYR A 200 11.17 -10.79 12.93
CA TYR A 200 10.13 -9.99 13.57
C TYR A 200 8.73 -10.39 13.09
N ALA A 201 7.77 -10.33 13.99
CA ALA A 201 6.35 -10.46 13.65
C ALA A 201 5.77 -9.15 13.13
N ILE A 202 4.68 -9.24 12.37
CA ILE A 202 3.85 -8.10 11.97
C ILE A 202 2.46 -8.32 12.57
N TYR A 203 1.92 -7.30 13.22
CA TYR A 203 0.64 -7.40 13.91
C TYR A 203 -0.41 -6.45 13.35
N LEU A 204 -1.59 -6.96 13.07
CA LEU A 204 -2.77 -6.19 12.70
C LEU A 204 -3.66 -6.01 13.92
N SER A 205 -3.87 -4.77 14.37
CA SER A 205 -4.72 -4.45 15.51
C SER A 205 -6.07 -3.89 15.08
N SER A 206 -7.12 -4.32 15.75
CA SER A 206 -8.48 -3.75 15.57
C SER A 206 -8.64 -2.38 16.21
N LYS A 207 -7.76 -2.00 17.15
CA LYS A 207 -7.75 -0.69 17.81
C LYS A 207 -7.18 0.42 16.94
N ILE A 208 -6.44 0.06 15.91
CA ILE A 208 -5.84 0.98 14.95
C ILE A 208 -6.69 0.97 13.69
N SER A 209 -7.09 2.14 13.22
CA SER A 209 -7.81 2.24 11.95
C SER A 209 -7.51 3.56 11.24
N ASN A 210 -7.53 3.53 9.93
CA ASN A 210 -7.45 4.70 9.08
C ASN A 210 -8.47 4.63 7.96
N VAL A 211 -8.89 5.77 7.46
CA VAL A 211 -9.80 5.85 6.31
C VAL A 211 -8.97 5.96 5.04
N TYR A 212 -9.25 5.08 4.09
CA TYR A 212 -8.63 5.05 2.78
C TYR A 212 -9.66 5.36 1.68
N TYR A 213 -9.49 6.48 0.99
CA TYR A 213 -10.32 6.83 -0.16
C TYR A 213 -9.80 6.14 -1.42
N ASN A 214 -10.61 5.25 -1.99
CA ASN A 214 -10.27 4.50 -3.19
C ASN A 214 -10.35 5.40 -4.45
N SER A 215 -9.95 4.86 -5.60
CA SER A 215 -10.00 5.58 -6.88
C SER A 215 -11.42 6.07 -7.21
N ALA A 216 -11.55 7.36 -7.56
CA ALA A 216 -12.83 7.97 -7.90
C ALA A 216 -13.39 7.53 -9.27
N THR A 217 -12.52 7.05 -10.18
CA THR A 217 -12.90 6.69 -11.55
C THR A 217 -12.33 5.35 -11.97
N PHE A 218 -13.01 4.67 -12.90
CA PHE A 218 -12.55 3.41 -13.50
C PHE A 218 -11.16 3.55 -14.13
N ARG A 219 -10.91 4.63 -14.89
CA ARG A 219 -9.62 4.87 -15.55
C ARG A 219 -8.47 4.99 -14.54
N LYS A 220 -8.67 5.74 -13.44
CA LYS A 220 -7.67 5.87 -12.36
C LYS A 220 -7.40 4.52 -11.70
N PHE A 221 -8.46 3.73 -11.48
CA PHE A 221 -8.36 2.40 -10.89
C PHE A 221 -7.60 1.40 -11.79
N MET A 222 -7.88 1.40 -13.10
CA MET A 222 -7.13 0.58 -14.08
C MET A 222 -5.67 1.01 -14.18
N ARG A 223 -5.39 2.33 -14.18
CA ARG A 223 -4.01 2.83 -14.14
C ARG A 223 -3.27 2.36 -12.89
N GLN A 224 -3.94 2.33 -11.74
CA GLN A 224 -3.37 1.80 -10.50
C GLN A 224 -3.07 0.30 -10.62
N ALA A 225 -4.00 -0.49 -11.18
CA ALA A 225 -3.81 -1.92 -11.44
C ALA A 225 -2.59 -2.18 -12.34
N TRP A 226 -2.49 -1.46 -13.45
CA TRP A 226 -1.37 -1.52 -14.39
C TRP A 226 -0.03 -1.23 -13.71
N MET A 227 0.04 -0.12 -12.97
CA MET A 227 1.27 0.27 -12.27
C MET A 227 1.67 -0.73 -11.19
N ASN A 228 0.70 -1.23 -10.41
CA ASN A 228 0.98 -2.27 -9.41
C ASN A 228 1.53 -3.54 -10.07
N GLY A 229 0.95 -3.93 -11.23
CA GLY A 229 1.43 -5.05 -12.02
C GLY A 229 2.88 -4.87 -12.49
N ILE A 230 3.22 -3.73 -13.10
CA ILE A 230 4.58 -3.46 -13.60
C ILE A 230 5.64 -3.55 -12.48
N TRP A 231 5.34 -3.02 -11.29
CA TRP A 231 6.30 -2.96 -10.19
C TRP A 231 6.41 -4.27 -9.39
N LEU A 232 5.46 -5.18 -9.55
CA LEU A 232 5.42 -6.45 -8.82
C LEU A 232 6.63 -7.35 -9.11
N PRO A 233 6.98 -7.67 -10.39
CA PRO A 233 8.14 -8.49 -10.68
C PRO A 233 9.46 -7.86 -10.18
N ARG A 234 9.58 -6.52 -10.29
CA ARG A 234 10.76 -5.83 -9.76
C ARG A 234 10.93 -6.06 -8.27
N MET A 235 9.85 -6.00 -7.50
CA MET A 235 9.86 -6.29 -6.07
C MET A 235 10.34 -7.73 -5.81
N TRP A 236 9.85 -8.72 -6.56
CA TRP A 236 10.28 -10.11 -6.40
C TRP A 236 11.76 -10.35 -6.73
N PHE A 237 12.29 -9.65 -7.76
CA PHE A 237 13.72 -9.73 -8.09
C PHE A 237 14.60 -9.07 -7.03
N ILE A 238 14.13 -7.98 -6.42
CA ILE A 238 14.86 -7.27 -5.37
C ILE A 238 14.79 -8.02 -4.03
N CYS A 239 13.62 -8.58 -3.71
CA CYS A 239 13.32 -9.26 -2.46
C CYS A 239 12.50 -10.53 -2.73
N PRO A 240 13.13 -11.69 -3.03
CA PRO A 240 12.41 -12.94 -3.32
C PRO A 240 11.49 -13.41 -2.20
N SER A 241 11.83 -13.12 -0.93
CA SER A 241 10.98 -13.42 0.23
C SER A 241 9.65 -12.64 0.25
N SER A 242 9.50 -11.61 -0.61
CA SER A 242 8.26 -10.89 -0.80
C SER A 242 7.25 -11.61 -1.70
N PHE A 243 7.61 -12.77 -2.26
CA PHE A 243 6.69 -13.52 -3.12
C PHE A 243 5.44 -13.93 -2.35
N CYS A 244 4.28 -13.69 -2.97
CA CYS A 244 2.98 -14.09 -2.44
C CYS A 244 2.03 -14.46 -3.58
N TRP A 245 1.37 -15.61 -3.47
CA TRP A 245 0.46 -16.13 -4.48
C TRP A 245 -0.70 -15.19 -4.83
N ARG A 246 -1.22 -14.43 -3.87
CA ARG A 246 -2.30 -13.46 -4.15
C ARG A 246 -1.89 -12.38 -5.17
N HIS A 247 -0.61 -12.03 -5.19
CA HIS A 247 -0.06 -11.07 -6.14
C HIS A 247 0.30 -11.74 -7.48
N ALA A 248 0.64 -13.03 -7.48
CA ALA A 248 0.95 -13.79 -8.69
C ALA A 248 -0.32 -14.21 -9.46
N ALA A 249 -1.45 -14.38 -8.79
CA ALA A 249 -2.68 -14.87 -9.40
C ALA A 249 -3.12 -14.09 -10.66
N PRO A 250 -3.13 -12.74 -10.68
CA PRO A 250 -3.46 -11.98 -11.90
C PRO A 250 -2.47 -12.20 -13.04
N LEU A 251 -1.17 -12.38 -12.74
CA LEU A 251 -0.15 -12.70 -13.75
C LEU A 251 -0.43 -14.08 -14.36
N VAL A 252 -0.66 -15.09 -13.52
CA VAL A 252 -0.97 -16.47 -13.98
C VAL A 252 -2.25 -16.48 -14.80
N PHE A 253 -3.29 -15.76 -14.36
CA PHE A 253 -4.55 -15.63 -15.10
C PHE A 253 -4.34 -15.00 -16.49
N ALA A 254 -3.66 -13.85 -16.59
CA ALA A 254 -3.44 -13.18 -17.85
C ALA A 254 -2.52 -14.00 -18.79
N ALA A 255 -1.43 -14.56 -18.25
CA ALA A 255 -0.51 -15.39 -19.04
C ALA A 255 -1.18 -16.68 -19.52
N GLY A 256 -1.95 -17.33 -18.65
CA GLY A 256 -2.70 -18.55 -19.02
C GLY A 256 -3.74 -18.27 -20.12
N LEU A 257 -4.49 -17.17 -20.01
CA LEU A 257 -5.47 -16.78 -21.02
C LEU A 257 -4.80 -16.47 -22.37
N LEU A 258 -3.74 -15.67 -22.37
CA LEU A 258 -2.99 -15.35 -23.60
C LEU A 258 -2.37 -16.60 -24.23
N SER A 259 -1.74 -17.46 -23.43
CA SER A 259 -1.15 -18.71 -23.94
C SER A 259 -2.20 -19.65 -24.50
N SER A 260 -3.38 -19.76 -23.86
CA SER A 260 -4.46 -20.62 -24.32
C SER A 260 -5.02 -20.15 -25.66
N VAL A 261 -5.04 -18.86 -25.94
CA VAL A 261 -5.42 -18.33 -27.26
C VAL A 261 -4.32 -18.54 -28.28
N LEU A 262 -3.09 -18.09 -28.00
CA LEU A 262 -1.98 -18.12 -28.96
C LEU A 262 -1.58 -19.54 -29.39
N ILE A 263 -1.38 -20.42 -28.40
CA ILE A 263 -0.98 -21.81 -28.67
C ILE A 263 -2.21 -22.67 -29.00
N GLY A 264 -3.35 -22.35 -28.45
CA GLY A 264 -4.61 -23.05 -28.65
C GLY A 264 -5.14 -22.99 -30.07
N LEU A 265 -4.72 -22.01 -30.88
CA LEU A 265 -4.98 -21.99 -32.32
C LEU A 265 -4.32 -23.19 -33.05
N LEU A 266 -3.19 -23.68 -32.53
CA LEU A 266 -2.46 -24.83 -33.05
C LEU A 266 -2.81 -26.13 -32.29
N TYR A 267 -3.18 -26.01 -30.99
CA TYR A 267 -3.47 -27.15 -30.13
C TYR A 267 -4.81 -26.97 -29.42
N ARG A 268 -5.90 -27.44 -30.05
CA ARG A 268 -7.30 -27.27 -29.57
C ARG A 268 -7.56 -27.62 -28.11
N PRO A 269 -6.97 -28.70 -27.51
CA PRO A 269 -7.19 -29.00 -26.11
C PRO A 269 -6.80 -27.86 -25.16
N LEU A 270 -5.74 -27.11 -25.46
CA LEU A 270 -5.32 -25.95 -24.68
C LEU A 270 -6.32 -24.80 -24.77
N LEU A 271 -6.86 -24.57 -25.98
CA LEU A 271 -7.92 -23.55 -26.18
C LEU A 271 -9.17 -23.91 -25.36
N LEU A 272 -9.61 -25.17 -25.40
CA LEU A 272 -10.78 -25.62 -24.64
C LEU A 272 -10.54 -25.50 -23.14
N ALA A 273 -9.33 -25.86 -22.65
CA ALA A 273 -8.96 -25.68 -21.24
C ALA A 273 -8.97 -24.18 -20.82
N GLY A 274 -8.46 -23.29 -21.68
CA GLY A 274 -8.52 -21.84 -21.44
C GLY A 274 -9.93 -21.30 -21.42
N LEU A 275 -10.79 -21.73 -22.35
CA LEU A 275 -12.21 -21.34 -22.36
C LEU A 275 -12.96 -21.87 -21.12
N ALA A 276 -12.70 -23.09 -20.70
CA ALA A 276 -13.27 -23.66 -19.47
C ALA A 276 -12.83 -22.85 -18.23
N GLY A 277 -11.53 -22.54 -18.13
CA GLY A 277 -10.99 -21.69 -17.06
C GLY A 277 -11.61 -20.30 -17.05
N LEU A 278 -11.79 -19.68 -18.22
CA LEU A 278 -12.46 -18.39 -18.36
C LEU A 278 -13.93 -18.47 -17.93
N ALA A 279 -14.66 -19.54 -18.32
CA ALA A 279 -16.05 -19.74 -17.94
C ALA A 279 -16.19 -19.87 -16.39
N ILE A 280 -15.33 -20.65 -15.75
CA ILE A 280 -15.29 -20.75 -14.28
C ILE A 280 -15.00 -19.37 -13.66
N TYR A 281 -14.01 -18.64 -14.17
CA TYR A 281 -13.69 -17.32 -13.69
C TYR A 281 -14.85 -16.31 -13.83
N LEU A 282 -15.55 -16.31 -14.97
CA LEU A 282 -16.72 -15.46 -15.19
C LEU A 282 -17.89 -15.85 -14.27
N THR A 283 -18.07 -17.13 -14.00
CA THR A 283 -19.10 -17.60 -13.02
C THR A 283 -18.78 -17.05 -11.62
N VAL A 284 -17.52 -17.10 -11.17
CA VAL A 284 -17.10 -16.52 -9.89
C VAL A 284 -17.26 -14.99 -9.90
N THR A 285 -16.98 -14.34 -11.03
CA THR A 285 -17.20 -12.89 -11.20
C THR A 285 -18.66 -12.52 -11.03
N LEU A 286 -19.56 -13.24 -11.71
CA LEU A 286 -21.01 -13.02 -11.60
C LEU A 286 -21.52 -13.31 -10.20
N ALA A 287 -21.10 -14.41 -9.57
CA ALA A 287 -21.46 -14.73 -8.19
C ALA A 287 -21.02 -13.61 -7.22
N THR A 288 -19.81 -13.06 -7.40
CA THR A 288 -19.30 -11.94 -6.60
C THR A 288 -20.14 -10.68 -6.82
N ALA A 289 -20.47 -10.36 -8.09
CA ALA A 289 -21.29 -9.21 -8.44
C ALA A 289 -22.71 -9.32 -7.87
N VAL A 290 -23.32 -10.50 -7.93
CA VAL A 290 -24.63 -10.80 -7.32
C VAL A 290 -24.58 -10.67 -5.80
N ALA A 291 -23.57 -11.24 -5.16
CA ALA A 291 -23.40 -11.15 -3.70
C ALA A 291 -23.25 -9.69 -3.21
N ILE A 292 -22.49 -8.87 -3.95
CA ILE A 292 -22.37 -7.43 -3.65
C ILE A 292 -23.71 -6.72 -3.90
N GLY A 293 -24.38 -7.03 -5.00
CA GLY A 293 -25.68 -6.45 -5.33
C GLY A 293 -26.74 -6.73 -4.29
N ALA A 294 -26.84 -7.97 -3.84
CA ALA A 294 -27.79 -8.39 -2.82
C ALA A 294 -27.59 -7.70 -1.46
N ARG A 295 -26.31 -7.42 -1.11
CA ARG A 295 -25.97 -6.80 0.19
C ARG A 295 -25.97 -5.27 0.17
N ASN A 296 -25.63 -4.65 -0.97
CA ASN A 296 -25.36 -3.21 -1.05
C ASN A 296 -26.27 -2.47 -2.04
N GLY A 297 -27.02 -3.21 -2.87
CA GLY A 297 -27.93 -2.70 -3.90
C GLY A 297 -27.52 -3.12 -5.31
N TRP A 298 -28.49 -3.62 -6.06
CA TRP A 298 -28.33 -4.22 -7.40
C TRP A 298 -27.71 -3.30 -8.44
N LYS A 299 -27.82 -1.99 -8.26
CA LYS A 299 -27.20 -0.98 -9.14
C LYS A 299 -25.67 -1.08 -9.22
N TYR A 300 -25.01 -1.72 -8.26
CA TYR A 300 -23.55 -1.89 -8.26
C TYR A 300 -23.09 -3.15 -8.98
N SER A 301 -23.95 -4.16 -9.14
CA SER A 301 -23.59 -5.45 -9.75
C SER A 301 -22.99 -5.34 -11.15
N PRO A 302 -23.56 -4.57 -12.13
CA PRO A 302 -22.97 -4.47 -13.45
C PRO A 302 -21.58 -3.80 -13.42
N PHE A 303 -21.36 -2.84 -12.53
CA PHE A 303 -20.05 -2.22 -12.37
C PHE A 303 -19.02 -3.21 -11.81
N VAL A 304 -19.38 -4.02 -10.82
CA VAL A 304 -18.48 -5.04 -10.26
C VAL A 304 -18.16 -6.12 -11.30
N ALA A 305 -19.14 -6.57 -12.07
CA ALA A 305 -18.95 -7.52 -13.16
C ALA A 305 -17.98 -7.00 -14.24
N LEU A 306 -17.92 -5.68 -14.45
CA LEU A 306 -16.96 -5.03 -15.34
C LEU A 306 -15.61 -4.84 -14.67
N ILE A 307 -15.57 -4.33 -13.42
CA ILE A 307 -14.35 -3.97 -12.70
C ILE A 307 -13.46 -5.17 -12.46
N MET A 308 -14.02 -6.29 -11.99
CA MET A 308 -13.26 -7.44 -11.55
C MET A 308 -12.40 -8.05 -12.68
N PRO A 309 -12.94 -8.45 -13.85
CA PRO A 309 -12.12 -9.00 -14.92
C PRO A 309 -11.16 -7.98 -15.50
N SER A 310 -11.58 -6.72 -15.65
CA SER A 310 -10.71 -5.64 -16.12
C SER A 310 -9.51 -5.42 -15.20
N TYR A 311 -9.72 -5.40 -13.89
CA TYR A 311 -8.67 -5.21 -12.89
C TYR A 311 -7.65 -6.34 -12.93
N HIS A 312 -8.11 -7.60 -12.88
CA HIS A 312 -7.21 -8.75 -12.89
C HIS A 312 -6.43 -8.88 -14.19
N PHE A 313 -7.08 -8.64 -15.31
CA PHE A 313 -6.42 -8.70 -16.61
C PHE A 313 -5.39 -7.58 -16.80
N VAL A 314 -5.76 -6.34 -16.50
CA VAL A 314 -4.85 -5.18 -16.59
C VAL A 314 -3.67 -5.31 -15.63
N TYR A 315 -3.92 -5.78 -14.41
CA TYR A 315 -2.85 -6.07 -13.43
C TYR A 315 -1.90 -7.16 -13.96
N GLY A 316 -2.45 -8.27 -14.47
CA GLY A 316 -1.69 -9.38 -15.02
C GLY A 316 -0.86 -8.99 -16.24
N LEU A 317 -1.43 -8.23 -17.18
CA LEU A 317 -0.70 -7.67 -18.32
C LEU A 317 0.44 -6.75 -17.87
N GLY A 318 0.18 -5.88 -16.89
CA GLY A 318 1.21 -5.05 -16.27
C GLY A 318 2.34 -5.89 -15.70
N SER A 319 2.02 -7.04 -15.06
CA SER A 319 3.02 -7.95 -14.50
C SER A 319 3.84 -8.64 -15.59
N ILE A 320 3.22 -9.06 -16.69
CA ILE A 320 3.93 -9.61 -17.86
C ILE A 320 4.93 -8.57 -18.42
N VAL A 321 4.46 -7.33 -18.66
CA VAL A 321 5.34 -6.24 -19.11
C VAL A 321 6.45 -5.95 -18.09
N GLY A 322 6.13 -6.00 -16.79
CA GLY A 322 7.09 -5.83 -15.70
C GLY A 322 8.20 -6.89 -15.71
N LEU A 323 7.88 -8.16 -16.01
CA LEU A 323 8.86 -9.23 -16.18
C LEU A 323 9.88 -8.91 -17.27
N PHE A 324 9.43 -8.44 -18.43
CA PHE A 324 10.33 -8.06 -19.53
C PHE A 324 11.15 -6.80 -19.23
N ARG A 325 10.58 -5.81 -18.53
CA ARG A 325 11.28 -4.56 -18.16
C ARG A 325 12.32 -4.75 -17.06
N HIS A 326 12.04 -5.58 -16.10
CA HIS A 326 12.82 -5.71 -14.86
C HIS A 326 13.49 -7.07 -14.70
N GLY A 327 13.03 -8.10 -15.42
CA GLY A 327 13.52 -9.48 -15.36
C GLY A 327 14.65 -9.81 -16.36
N GLY A 328 15.01 -8.88 -17.23
CA GLY A 328 16.11 -9.11 -18.15
C GLY A 328 17.45 -9.19 -17.44
N ALA A 329 18.32 -10.10 -17.87
CA ALA A 329 19.67 -10.34 -17.34
C ALA A 329 20.53 -9.07 -17.12
N ARG A 330 20.22 -7.97 -17.83
CA ARG A 330 20.87 -6.67 -17.67
C ARG A 330 20.71 -6.05 -16.27
N ALA A 331 19.62 -6.32 -15.54
CA ALA A 331 19.44 -5.83 -14.18
C ALA A 331 20.29 -6.63 -13.17
N TYR A 332 20.48 -7.92 -13.41
CA TYR A 332 21.32 -8.78 -12.58
C TYR A 332 22.82 -8.49 -12.75
N PHE A 333 23.29 -8.32 -13.98
CA PHE A 333 24.70 -8.04 -14.27
C PHE A 333 25.15 -6.63 -13.87
N ARG A 334 24.28 -5.62 -13.84
CA ARG A 334 24.63 -4.31 -13.27
C ARG A 334 24.86 -4.34 -11.76
N ARG A 335 24.23 -5.24 -11.02
CA ARG A 335 24.45 -5.43 -9.59
C ARG A 335 25.75 -6.16 -9.29
N ALA A 336 26.08 -7.21 -10.04
CA ALA A 336 27.33 -7.94 -9.88
C ALA A 336 28.56 -7.07 -10.16
N ALA A 337 28.43 -6.07 -11.05
CA ALA A 337 29.51 -5.12 -11.37
C ALA A 337 29.63 -3.94 -10.39
N SER A 338 28.65 -3.70 -9.51
CA SER A 338 28.69 -2.63 -8.49
C SER A 338 29.04 -3.12 -7.08
N THR A 339 29.21 -4.44 -6.92
CA THR A 339 29.62 -5.10 -5.66
C THR A 339 30.99 -5.77 -5.78
N ALA A 340 31.67 -5.66 -6.91
CA ALA A 340 33.08 -5.95 -7.14
C ALA A 340 33.87 -4.64 -7.25
#